data_cb26f46c2f2155d8ccaa8560950d78a4
#
_entry.id   cb26f46c2f2155d8ccaa8560950d78a4
#
_cell.length_a   1.000
_cell.length_b   1.000
_cell.length_c   1.000
_cell.angle_alpha   90.00
_cell.angle_beta   90.00
_cell.angle_gamma   90.00
#
_symmetry.space_group_name_H-M   'P 1'
#
loop_
_entity.id
_entity.type
_entity.pdbx_description
1 polymer ?
#
loop_
_entity_poly.entity_id
_entity_poly.type
_entity_poly.pdbx_seq_one_letter_code
_entity_poly.pdbx_strand_id
1 'polypeptide(L)'
;MILSKQQQAIVDSKAKNIIVDAGSGSGKTRVLTERVKRLLKEGKDPKSIVVITFTNLAADELCERLKDVPNSDKCFIGTIHAYANKLLKKTGFQFEIFSEYYQTQFMTALIPKYAKYCTLDDYNLFVKYDRMVAAGRMSKKDVPSKFTDQKVYNEIIWLLGREPSAYYKETVLTLCKASNVISFDELLTLTTDYFKKNSITLDYLFVDELQDVGYLEYNFLMSLNANNNFVIGDDYQEIYSFKGGDVNIFLSLMKNENWKQYYLTENYRTAKSILMYANSIIQNAWNIIKKDVEYKNPNMGKLEFLSKRMLDDFLSKIDDTEDWFILTRSNKEMVMVDTVLSKCNKKHYCFKQSTMPPKKIKEMLSQPCIKVLTVHSSKGLECENVALYGKFPVKPKVERQEQSDEIKVFYVGITRAKNRCTIFV
;
A
#
# COMPACT_ATOMS: atom_id res chain seq x y z
N MET A 1 -4.45 -28.14 0.34
CA MET A 1 -5.73 -27.44 0.69
C MET A 1 -6.51 -27.24 -0.60
N ILE A 2 -7.77 -27.71 -0.67
CA ILE A 2 -8.63 -27.70 -1.86
C ILE A 2 -9.14 -26.25 -2.11
N LEU A 3 -9.27 -25.85 -3.37
CA LEU A 3 -9.88 -24.59 -3.75
C LEU A 3 -11.39 -24.65 -3.54
N SER A 4 -12.02 -23.55 -3.18
CA SER A 4 -13.48 -23.44 -3.16
C SER A 4 -14.04 -23.43 -4.58
N LYS A 5 -15.37 -23.60 -4.70
CA LYS A 5 -16.04 -23.50 -6.00
C LYS A 5 -15.82 -22.15 -6.68
N GLN A 6 -15.88 -21.05 -5.90
CA GLN A 6 -15.62 -19.69 -6.41
C GLN A 6 -14.16 -19.57 -6.90
N GLN A 7 -13.21 -20.01 -6.08
CA GLN A 7 -11.77 -19.98 -6.41
C GLN A 7 -11.45 -20.85 -7.63
N GLN A 8 -12.00 -22.08 -7.69
CA GLN A 8 -11.76 -23.00 -8.79
C GLN A 8 -12.31 -22.45 -10.13
N ALA A 9 -13.51 -21.88 -10.12
CA ALA A 9 -14.11 -21.29 -11.31
C ALA A 9 -13.24 -20.16 -11.91
N ILE A 10 -12.60 -19.36 -11.04
CA ILE A 10 -11.68 -18.31 -11.48
C ILE A 10 -10.39 -18.91 -12.05
N VAL A 11 -9.81 -19.88 -11.35
CA VAL A 11 -8.58 -20.54 -11.81
C VAL A 11 -8.78 -21.21 -13.15
N ASP A 12 -9.93 -21.83 -13.39
CA ASP A 12 -10.23 -22.59 -14.62
C ASP A 12 -10.72 -21.73 -15.78
N SER A 13 -11.05 -20.48 -15.54
CA SER A 13 -11.57 -19.58 -16.56
C SER A 13 -10.60 -19.39 -17.72
N LYS A 14 -11.12 -19.51 -18.94
CA LYS A 14 -10.40 -19.28 -20.21
C LYS A 14 -10.70 -17.92 -20.84
N ALA A 15 -11.43 -17.04 -20.13
CA ALA A 15 -11.69 -15.70 -20.61
C ALA A 15 -10.39 -14.90 -20.74
N LYS A 16 -10.29 -14.07 -21.78
CA LYS A 16 -9.10 -13.25 -22.06
C LYS A 16 -8.92 -12.15 -21.01
N ASN A 17 -10.01 -11.48 -20.66
CA ASN A 17 -9.99 -10.42 -19.66
C ASN A 17 -10.84 -10.85 -18.48
N ILE A 18 -10.22 -10.94 -17.32
CA ILE A 18 -10.85 -11.36 -16.07
C ILE A 18 -10.63 -10.30 -15.03
N ILE A 19 -11.70 -9.88 -14.38
CA ILE A 19 -11.66 -9.04 -13.20
C ILE A 19 -12.31 -9.77 -12.02
N VAL A 20 -11.66 -9.71 -10.88
CA VAL A 20 -12.11 -10.37 -9.65
C VAL A 20 -12.28 -9.33 -8.54
N ASP A 21 -13.51 -9.19 -8.06
CA ASP A 21 -13.77 -8.47 -6.82
C ASP A 21 -13.68 -9.46 -5.65
N ALA A 22 -12.70 -9.26 -4.79
CA ALA A 22 -12.29 -10.25 -3.80
C ALA A 22 -12.20 -9.63 -2.41
N GLY A 23 -13.15 -9.95 -1.55
CA GLY A 23 -13.19 -9.47 -0.18
C GLY A 23 -11.95 -9.84 0.66
N SER A 24 -11.78 -9.16 1.79
CA SER A 24 -10.71 -9.47 2.74
C SER A 24 -10.74 -10.95 3.13
N GLY A 25 -9.55 -11.60 3.17
CA GLY A 25 -9.45 -13.00 3.60
C GLY A 25 -10.09 -14.05 2.67
N SER A 26 -10.47 -13.68 1.44
CA SER A 26 -11.09 -14.58 0.46
C SER A 26 -10.11 -15.42 -0.36
N GLY A 27 -8.81 -15.19 -0.19
CA GLY A 27 -7.76 -15.93 -0.89
C GLY A 27 -7.35 -15.33 -2.24
N LYS A 28 -7.39 -14.00 -2.39
CA LYS A 28 -6.88 -13.26 -3.57
C LYS A 28 -5.56 -13.81 -4.08
N THR A 29 -4.53 -13.73 -3.24
CA THR A 29 -3.17 -14.17 -3.58
C THR A 29 -3.12 -15.65 -3.96
N ARG A 30 -3.94 -16.48 -3.34
CA ARG A 30 -4.04 -17.90 -3.65
C ARG A 30 -4.57 -18.15 -5.05
N VAL A 31 -5.68 -17.52 -5.42
CA VAL A 31 -6.29 -17.66 -6.76
C VAL A 31 -5.33 -17.17 -7.84
N LEU A 32 -4.68 -16.02 -7.63
CA LEU A 32 -3.67 -15.48 -8.54
C LEU A 32 -2.51 -16.49 -8.71
N THR A 33 -1.96 -17.00 -7.60
CA THR A 33 -0.85 -17.96 -7.60
C THR A 33 -1.23 -19.25 -8.33
N GLU A 34 -2.40 -19.84 -8.03
CA GLU A 34 -2.84 -21.10 -8.66
C GLU A 34 -3.11 -20.91 -10.16
N ARG A 35 -3.56 -19.74 -10.58
CA ARG A 35 -3.73 -19.41 -11.99
C ARG A 35 -2.38 -19.32 -12.72
N VAL A 36 -1.37 -18.70 -12.13
CA VAL A 36 0.00 -18.68 -12.68
C VAL A 36 0.58 -20.09 -12.75
N LYS A 37 0.44 -20.90 -11.70
CA LYS A 37 0.87 -22.31 -11.67
C LYS A 37 0.23 -23.12 -12.79
N ARG A 38 -1.07 -22.90 -13.02
CA ARG A 38 -1.79 -23.58 -14.11
C ARG A 38 -1.19 -23.24 -15.47
N LEU A 39 -0.94 -21.95 -15.76
CA LEU A 39 -0.34 -21.54 -17.04
C LEU A 39 1.03 -22.18 -17.27
N LEU A 40 1.87 -22.21 -16.24
CA LEU A 40 3.19 -22.85 -16.30
C LEU A 40 3.08 -24.37 -16.54
N LYS A 41 2.11 -25.05 -15.91
CA LYS A 41 1.82 -26.47 -16.14
C LYS A 41 1.29 -26.76 -17.55
N GLU A 42 0.54 -25.82 -18.13
CA GLU A 42 0.04 -25.87 -19.51
C GLU A 42 1.15 -25.59 -20.56
N GLY A 43 2.40 -25.36 -20.11
CA GLY A 43 3.55 -25.10 -20.97
C GLY A 43 3.60 -23.71 -21.60
N LYS A 44 2.92 -22.73 -21.01
CA LYS A 44 3.03 -21.32 -21.44
C LYS A 44 4.43 -20.79 -21.19
N ASP A 45 4.93 -19.93 -22.08
CA ASP A 45 6.27 -19.33 -21.92
C ASP A 45 6.32 -18.50 -20.64
N PRO A 46 7.15 -18.86 -19.65
CA PRO A 46 7.26 -18.11 -18.40
C PRO A 46 7.66 -16.64 -18.60
N LYS A 47 8.46 -16.34 -19.64
CA LYS A 47 8.90 -14.97 -19.95
C LYS A 47 7.77 -14.07 -20.45
N SER A 48 6.67 -14.67 -20.92
CA SER A 48 5.47 -13.96 -21.35
C SER A 48 4.46 -13.73 -20.23
N ILE A 49 4.76 -14.19 -19.00
CA ILE A 49 3.90 -14.02 -17.81
C ILE A 49 4.47 -12.92 -16.96
N VAL A 50 3.67 -11.87 -16.74
CA VAL A 50 3.98 -10.72 -15.91
C VAL A 50 2.97 -10.61 -14.77
N VAL A 51 3.45 -10.59 -13.55
CA VAL A 51 2.64 -10.44 -12.32
C VAL A 51 3.05 -9.14 -11.64
N ILE A 52 2.11 -8.25 -11.55
CA ILE A 52 2.27 -6.94 -10.94
C ILE A 52 1.58 -6.93 -9.59
N THR A 53 2.29 -6.45 -8.56
CA THR A 53 1.78 -6.23 -7.21
C THR A 53 2.01 -4.78 -6.78
N PHE A 54 1.34 -4.36 -5.71
CA PHE A 54 1.48 -2.99 -5.21
C PHE A 54 2.76 -2.78 -4.38
N THR A 55 3.28 -3.83 -3.72
CA THR A 55 4.46 -3.73 -2.84
C THR A 55 5.50 -4.81 -3.13
N ASN A 56 6.77 -4.50 -2.84
CA ASN A 56 7.84 -5.50 -2.92
C ASN A 56 7.59 -6.69 -1.98
N LEU A 57 7.03 -6.46 -0.80
CA LEU A 57 6.72 -7.54 0.14
C LEU A 57 5.69 -8.53 -0.43
N ALA A 58 4.65 -8.04 -1.14
CA ALA A 58 3.69 -8.90 -1.83
C ALA A 58 4.33 -9.66 -3.01
N ALA A 59 5.26 -9.01 -3.73
CA ALA A 59 6.03 -9.67 -4.78
C ALA A 59 6.89 -10.81 -4.22
N ASP A 60 7.60 -10.57 -3.12
CA ASP A 60 8.41 -11.59 -2.43
C ASP A 60 7.55 -12.76 -1.94
N GLU A 61 6.36 -12.49 -1.40
CA GLU A 61 5.41 -13.52 -0.98
C GLU A 61 4.95 -14.38 -2.17
N LEU A 62 4.64 -13.77 -3.31
CA LEU A 62 4.27 -14.48 -4.52
C LEU A 62 5.42 -15.34 -5.06
N CYS A 63 6.65 -14.80 -5.07
CA CYS A 63 7.84 -15.57 -5.44
C CYS A 63 8.02 -16.79 -4.54
N GLU A 64 7.88 -16.63 -3.22
CA GLU A 64 7.98 -17.75 -2.27
C GLU A 64 6.90 -18.82 -2.49
N ARG A 65 5.65 -18.41 -2.80
CA ARG A 65 4.56 -19.35 -3.11
C ARG A 65 4.72 -20.10 -4.43
N LEU A 66 5.54 -19.57 -5.34
CA LEU A 66 5.81 -20.13 -6.65
C LEU A 66 7.16 -20.84 -6.75
N LYS A 67 8.03 -20.78 -5.73
CA LYS A 67 9.41 -21.26 -5.77
C LYS A 67 9.57 -22.73 -6.22
N ASP A 68 8.61 -23.58 -5.85
CA ASP A 68 8.63 -25.01 -6.16
C ASP A 68 8.00 -25.33 -7.55
N VAL A 69 7.58 -24.28 -8.28
CA VAL A 69 7.00 -24.45 -9.63
C VAL A 69 8.10 -24.28 -10.68
N PRO A 70 8.34 -25.29 -11.52
CA PRO A 70 9.39 -25.22 -12.54
C PRO A 70 9.25 -23.98 -13.43
N ASN A 71 10.35 -23.27 -13.66
CA ASN A 71 10.46 -22.08 -14.48
C ASN A 71 9.71 -20.83 -13.97
N SER A 72 9.16 -20.84 -12.75
CA SER A 72 8.51 -19.66 -12.18
C SER A 72 9.47 -18.49 -11.99
N ASP A 73 10.75 -18.76 -11.78
CA ASP A 73 11.85 -17.79 -11.68
C ASP A 73 12.05 -16.96 -12.96
N LYS A 74 11.57 -17.45 -14.10
CA LYS A 74 11.63 -16.75 -15.40
C LYS A 74 10.45 -15.80 -15.62
N CYS A 75 9.37 -15.92 -14.85
CA CYS A 75 8.28 -14.94 -14.85
C CYS A 75 8.76 -13.60 -14.29
N PHE A 76 8.14 -12.52 -14.74
CA PHE A 76 8.31 -11.28 -13.99
C PHE A 76 7.29 -11.21 -12.86
N ILE A 77 7.76 -11.04 -11.64
CA ILE A 77 6.93 -10.78 -10.45
C ILE A 77 7.52 -9.56 -9.75
N GLY A 78 6.75 -8.48 -9.61
CA GLY A 78 7.26 -7.24 -9.02
C GLY A 78 6.26 -6.10 -9.03
N THR A 79 6.73 -4.90 -8.68
CA THR A 79 5.90 -3.71 -8.71
C THR A 79 5.80 -3.11 -10.12
N ILE A 80 4.79 -2.25 -10.34
CA ILE A 80 4.58 -1.51 -11.61
C ILE A 80 5.86 -0.78 -12.02
N HIS A 81 6.43 0.00 -11.09
CA HIS A 81 7.64 0.79 -11.37
C HIS A 81 8.88 -0.09 -11.62
N ALA A 82 9.00 -1.24 -10.93
CA ALA A 82 10.07 -2.18 -11.18
C ALA A 82 9.98 -2.78 -12.61
N TYR A 83 8.77 -3.06 -13.07
CA TYR A 83 8.56 -3.55 -14.43
C TYR A 83 8.85 -2.48 -15.48
N ALA A 84 8.33 -1.26 -15.30
CA ALA A 84 8.61 -0.13 -16.18
C ALA A 84 10.12 0.15 -16.28
N ASN A 85 10.84 0.16 -15.14
CA ASN A 85 12.30 0.31 -15.09
C ASN A 85 13.02 -0.79 -15.88
N LYS A 86 12.62 -2.07 -15.69
CA LYS A 86 13.17 -3.20 -16.45
C LYS A 86 12.96 -3.03 -17.96
N LEU A 87 11.79 -2.57 -18.36
CA LEU A 87 11.45 -2.38 -19.78
C LEU A 87 12.22 -1.21 -20.39
N LEU A 88 12.25 -0.04 -19.74
CA LEU A 88 12.92 1.12 -20.25
C LEU A 88 14.44 0.90 -20.36
N LYS A 89 15.05 0.21 -19.39
CA LYS A 89 16.47 -0.19 -19.47
C LYS A 89 16.79 -1.10 -20.65
N LYS A 90 15.87 -1.98 -21.05
CA LYS A 90 16.05 -2.84 -22.24
C LYS A 90 16.09 -2.04 -23.55
N THR A 91 15.60 -0.83 -23.59
CA THR A 91 15.69 0.05 -24.79
C THR A 91 17.07 0.66 -24.99
N GLY A 92 18.00 0.49 -24.05
CA GLY A 92 19.31 1.16 -24.04
C GLY A 92 19.26 2.58 -23.48
N PHE A 93 18.10 3.08 -23.07
CA PHE A 93 17.98 4.40 -22.46
C PHE A 93 18.69 4.41 -21.10
N GLN A 94 19.66 5.32 -20.95
CA GLN A 94 20.43 5.48 -19.72
C GLN A 94 19.74 6.52 -18.84
N PHE A 95 19.39 6.15 -17.63
CA PHE A 95 18.72 7.03 -16.67
C PHE A 95 18.93 6.54 -15.24
N GLU A 96 18.72 7.46 -14.31
CA GLU A 96 18.62 7.18 -12.88
C GLU A 96 17.24 7.62 -12.34
N ILE A 97 16.76 6.94 -11.32
CA ILE A 97 15.49 7.32 -10.69
C ILE A 97 15.73 8.43 -9.67
N PHE A 98 14.90 9.46 -9.70
CA PHE A 98 14.94 10.57 -8.73
C PHE A 98 14.69 10.04 -7.31
N SER A 99 15.76 10.02 -6.52
CA SER A 99 15.79 9.51 -5.14
C SER A 99 16.07 10.64 -4.14
N GLU A 100 15.98 10.36 -2.83
CA GLU A 100 16.38 11.31 -1.78
C GLU A 100 17.84 11.78 -1.95
N TYR A 101 18.72 10.95 -2.49
CA TYR A 101 20.09 11.31 -2.80
C TYR A 101 20.14 12.43 -3.85
N TYR A 102 19.46 12.29 -4.97
CA TYR A 102 19.40 13.32 -6.01
C TYR A 102 18.70 14.57 -5.53
N GLN A 103 17.63 14.45 -4.75
CA GLN A 103 16.97 15.58 -4.13
C GLN A 103 17.96 16.40 -3.28
N THR A 104 18.76 15.74 -2.46
CA THR A 104 19.78 16.39 -1.64
C THR A 104 20.83 17.09 -2.51
N GLN A 105 21.35 16.43 -3.57
CA GLN A 105 22.31 17.02 -4.47
C GLN A 105 21.75 18.27 -5.19
N PHE A 106 20.52 18.20 -5.68
CA PHE A 106 19.87 19.35 -6.33
C PHE A 106 19.65 20.50 -5.35
N MET A 107 19.23 20.23 -4.11
CA MET A 107 19.11 21.27 -3.10
C MET A 107 20.46 21.91 -2.76
N THR A 108 21.54 21.14 -2.74
CA THR A 108 22.90 21.65 -2.56
C THR A 108 23.31 22.62 -3.66
N ALA A 109 22.87 22.38 -4.90
CA ALA A 109 23.15 23.26 -6.03
C ALA A 109 22.20 24.46 -6.12
N LEU A 110 20.91 24.27 -5.77
CA LEU A 110 19.85 25.28 -5.97
C LEU A 110 19.82 26.32 -4.85
N ILE A 111 19.96 25.91 -3.58
CA ILE A 111 19.81 26.81 -2.44
C ILE A 111 20.79 27.97 -2.49
N PRO A 112 22.11 27.78 -2.68
CA PRO A 112 23.07 28.89 -2.76
C PRO A 112 22.78 29.87 -3.88
N LYS A 113 22.13 29.40 -4.95
CA LYS A 113 21.89 30.19 -6.16
C LYS A 113 20.58 30.99 -6.12
N TYR A 114 19.55 30.42 -5.51
CA TYR A 114 18.17 30.94 -5.61
C TYR A 114 17.51 31.28 -4.28
N ALA A 115 17.98 30.72 -3.14
CA ALA A 115 17.42 31.03 -1.85
C ALA A 115 17.97 32.36 -1.31
N LYS A 116 17.07 33.18 -0.78
CA LYS A 116 17.42 34.50 -0.20
C LYS A 116 17.41 34.47 1.33
N TYR A 117 16.62 33.62 1.93
CA TYR A 117 16.31 33.62 3.37
C TYR A 117 16.75 32.37 4.09
N CYS A 118 17.05 31.29 3.36
CA CYS A 118 17.55 30.05 3.96
C CYS A 118 18.86 29.59 3.30
N THR A 119 19.70 28.99 4.13
CA THR A 119 20.92 28.28 3.69
C THR A 119 20.62 26.79 3.49
N LEU A 120 21.57 26.05 2.89
CA LEU A 120 21.46 24.59 2.78
C LEU A 120 21.35 23.92 4.15
N ASP A 121 22.10 24.45 5.15
CA ASP A 121 22.03 23.93 6.53
C ASP A 121 20.67 24.17 7.15
N ASP A 122 20.05 25.34 6.89
CA ASP A 122 18.69 25.63 7.33
C ASP A 122 17.67 24.68 6.72
N TYR A 123 17.79 24.41 5.42
CA TYR A 123 16.94 23.47 4.71
C TYR A 123 17.08 22.06 5.31
N ASN A 124 18.30 21.56 5.46
CA ASN A 124 18.57 20.23 6.03
C ASN A 124 18.05 20.12 7.47
N LEU A 125 18.25 21.18 8.26
CA LEU A 125 17.81 21.23 9.64
C LEU A 125 16.27 21.28 9.73
N PHE A 126 15.60 22.05 8.87
CA PHE A 126 14.15 22.08 8.79
C PHE A 126 13.57 20.71 8.41
N VAL A 127 14.10 20.04 7.39
CA VAL A 127 13.69 18.69 6.98
C VAL A 127 13.81 17.70 8.14
N LYS A 128 14.88 17.83 8.93
CA LYS A 128 15.06 17.02 10.15
C LYS A 128 13.97 17.30 11.18
N TYR A 129 13.69 18.57 11.49
CA TYR A 129 12.65 18.95 12.44
C TYR A 129 11.25 18.57 11.95
N ASP A 130 10.94 18.80 10.68
CA ASP A 130 9.66 18.41 10.08
C ASP A 130 9.43 16.90 10.20
N ARG A 131 10.46 16.08 9.93
CA ARG A 131 10.42 14.63 10.14
C ARG A 131 10.21 14.25 11.62
N MET A 132 10.86 14.96 12.55
CA MET A 132 10.69 14.71 14.00
C MET A 132 9.30 15.09 14.48
N VAL A 133 8.75 16.21 14.02
CA VAL A 133 7.37 16.64 14.33
C VAL A 133 6.36 15.67 13.71
N ALA A 134 6.52 15.30 12.45
CA ALA A 134 5.66 14.34 11.78
C ALA A 134 5.69 12.96 12.44
N ALA A 135 6.84 12.58 13.01
CA ALA A 135 7.00 11.34 13.78
C ALA A 135 6.52 11.45 15.23
N GLY A 136 6.05 12.63 15.68
CA GLY A 136 5.65 12.87 17.07
C GLY A 136 6.81 12.91 18.09
N ARG A 137 8.05 12.93 17.60
CA ARG A 137 9.27 12.99 18.47
C ARG A 137 9.61 14.40 18.95
N MET A 138 8.94 15.39 18.42
CA MET A 138 9.12 16.81 18.77
C MET A 138 7.78 17.53 18.66
N SER A 139 7.51 18.46 19.57
CA SER A 139 6.37 19.38 19.46
C SER A 139 6.66 20.48 18.42
N LYS A 140 5.63 20.95 17.72
CA LYS A 140 5.77 22.13 16.83
C LYS A 140 6.30 23.36 17.57
N LYS A 141 6.05 23.47 18.88
CA LYS A 141 6.51 24.58 19.73
C LYS A 141 8.02 24.54 19.99
N ASP A 142 8.64 23.37 19.85
CA ASP A 142 10.07 23.16 20.09
C ASP A 142 10.90 23.34 18.82
N VAL A 143 10.25 23.62 17.69
CA VAL A 143 10.95 23.96 16.45
C VAL A 143 11.56 25.35 16.60
N PRO A 144 12.87 25.54 16.29
CA PRO A 144 13.53 26.83 16.44
C PRO A 144 12.79 27.99 15.78
N SER A 145 12.72 29.13 16.46
CA SER A 145 11.99 30.32 16.01
C SER A 145 12.37 30.82 14.62
N LYS A 146 13.60 30.55 14.16
CA LYS A 146 14.04 30.83 12.80
C LYS A 146 13.12 30.20 11.74
N PHE A 147 12.58 29.02 11.97
CA PHE A 147 11.68 28.32 11.05
C PHE A 147 10.21 28.72 11.22
N THR A 148 9.90 29.57 12.18
CA THR A 148 8.59 30.22 12.33
C THR A 148 8.56 31.59 11.63
N ASP A 149 9.72 32.14 11.20
CA ASP A 149 9.78 33.31 10.32
C ASP A 149 9.11 32.97 8.98
N GLN A 150 8.12 33.78 8.61
CA GLN A 150 7.27 33.49 7.44
C GLN A 150 8.07 33.44 6.12
N LYS A 151 9.13 34.24 6.01
CA LYS A 151 9.96 34.28 4.79
C LYS A 151 10.79 33.02 4.65
N VAL A 152 11.48 32.61 5.72
CA VAL A 152 12.26 31.37 5.77
C VAL A 152 11.36 30.17 5.58
N TYR A 153 10.22 30.11 6.26
CA TYR A 153 9.27 29.03 6.16
C TYR A 153 8.72 28.88 4.73
N ASN A 154 8.24 29.96 4.14
CA ASN A 154 7.68 29.94 2.78
C ASN A 154 8.73 29.52 1.75
N GLU A 155 9.97 29.97 1.88
CA GLU A 155 11.05 29.60 0.98
C GLU A 155 11.39 28.11 1.09
N ILE A 156 11.45 27.56 2.31
CA ILE A 156 11.70 26.14 2.54
C ILE A 156 10.53 25.27 2.02
N ILE A 157 9.28 25.66 2.28
CA ILE A 157 8.10 24.96 1.76
C ILE A 157 8.09 24.97 0.23
N TRP A 158 8.46 26.07 -0.38
CA TRP A 158 8.64 26.18 -1.81
C TRP A 158 9.73 25.23 -2.33
N LEU A 159 10.91 25.16 -1.67
CA LEU A 159 12.01 24.25 -2.01
C LEU A 159 11.62 22.77 -1.80
N LEU A 160 10.75 22.46 -0.84
CA LEU A 160 10.22 21.12 -0.64
C LEU A 160 9.18 20.70 -1.69
N GLY A 161 8.76 21.61 -2.59
CA GLY A 161 7.75 21.34 -3.60
C GLY A 161 6.35 21.17 -3.03
N ARG A 162 6.11 21.54 -1.77
CA ARG A 162 4.78 21.47 -1.13
C ARG A 162 3.83 22.54 -1.64
N GLU A 163 4.38 23.66 -2.13
CA GLU A 163 3.69 24.69 -2.91
C GLU A 163 4.62 25.11 -4.08
N PRO A 164 4.72 24.31 -5.14
CA PRO A 164 5.69 24.57 -6.20
C PRO A 164 5.28 25.82 -6.98
N SER A 165 6.12 26.85 -6.95
CA SER A 165 6.06 27.87 -8.00
C SER A 165 6.40 27.20 -9.35
N ALA A 166 5.77 27.65 -10.44
CA ALA A 166 6.07 27.14 -11.78
C ALA A 166 7.57 27.15 -12.10
N TYR A 167 8.28 28.17 -11.63
CA TYR A 167 9.72 28.34 -11.80
C TYR A 167 10.57 27.25 -11.12
N TYR A 168 10.24 26.85 -9.87
CA TYR A 168 10.97 25.79 -9.17
C TYR A 168 10.79 24.44 -9.88
N LYS A 169 9.55 24.12 -10.24
CA LYS A 169 9.23 22.90 -10.99
C LYS A 169 10.01 22.84 -12.30
N GLU A 170 10.08 23.93 -13.04
CA GLU A 170 10.83 24.03 -14.29
C GLU A 170 12.34 23.85 -14.07
N THR A 171 12.90 24.46 -13.03
CA THR A 171 14.33 24.33 -12.69
C THR A 171 14.71 22.92 -12.31
N VAL A 172 13.92 22.24 -11.47
CA VAL A 172 14.15 20.83 -11.10
C VAL A 172 14.03 19.92 -12.33
N LEU A 173 13.02 20.13 -13.17
CA LEU A 173 12.85 19.38 -14.42
C LEU A 173 14.04 19.59 -15.37
N THR A 174 14.58 20.79 -15.46
CA THR A 174 15.75 21.09 -16.28
C THR A 174 17.00 20.37 -15.76
N LEU A 175 17.22 20.37 -14.45
CA LEU A 175 18.34 19.64 -13.83
C LEU A 175 18.19 18.14 -13.97
N CYS A 176 16.99 17.62 -13.78
CA CYS A 176 16.70 16.21 -14.00
C CYS A 176 17.00 15.79 -15.45
N LYS A 177 16.56 16.57 -16.42
CA LYS A 177 16.86 16.32 -17.85
C LYS A 177 18.35 16.36 -18.16
N ALA A 178 19.06 17.36 -17.65
CA ALA A 178 20.51 17.51 -17.85
C ALA A 178 21.32 16.35 -17.24
N SER A 179 20.81 15.72 -16.18
CA SER A 179 21.45 14.61 -15.45
C SER A 179 20.91 13.23 -15.83
N ASN A 180 19.98 13.12 -16.80
CA ASN A 180 19.24 11.90 -17.12
C ASN A 180 18.55 11.26 -15.89
N VAL A 181 18.10 12.10 -14.96
CA VAL A 181 17.37 11.66 -13.77
C VAL A 181 15.87 11.85 -14.02
N ILE A 182 15.10 10.80 -13.86
CA ILE A 182 13.66 10.80 -14.11
C ILE A 182 12.86 10.46 -12.84
N SER A 183 11.68 11.05 -12.70
CA SER A 183 10.72 10.69 -11.66
C SER A 183 10.04 9.35 -11.96
N PHE A 184 9.34 8.78 -10.98
CA PHE A 184 8.52 7.60 -11.20
C PHE A 184 7.40 7.86 -12.23
N ASP A 185 6.81 9.05 -12.23
CA ASP A 185 5.78 9.43 -13.20
C ASP A 185 6.34 9.53 -14.63
N GLU A 186 7.53 10.11 -14.78
CA GLU A 186 8.24 10.15 -16.08
C GLU A 186 8.63 8.75 -16.56
N LEU A 187 9.07 7.87 -15.66
CA LEU A 187 9.38 6.49 -15.98
C LEU A 187 8.16 5.79 -16.62
N LEU A 188 6.98 5.94 -16.00
CA LEU A 188 5.73 5.35 -16.51
C LEU A 188 5.34 5.99 -17.84
N THR A 189 5.44 7.32 -17.97
CA THR A 189 5.09 8.05 -19.20
C THR A 189 5.99 7.63 -20.35
N LEU A 190 7.31 7.66 -20.19
CA LEU A 190 8.29 7.30 -21.23
C LEU A 190 8.11 5.83 -21.66
N THR A 191 7.89 4.94 -20.71
CA THR A 191 7.68 3.53 -21.01
C THR A 191 6.36 3.30 -21.74
N THR A 192 5.29 3.98 -21.34
CA THR A 192 3.98 3.94 -22.01
C THR A 192 4.09 4.41 -23.48
N ASP A 193 4.76 5.53 -23.70
CA ASP A 193 4.95 6.09 -25.06
C ASP A 193 5.79 5.16 -25.95
N TYR A 194 6.82 4.53 -25.37
CA TYR A 194 7.64 3.55 -26.06
C TYR A 194 6.82 2.34 -26.51
N PHE A 195 6.00 1.78 -25.64
CA PHE A 195 5.15 0.61 -25.95
C PHE A 195 4.09 0.94 -27.00
N LYS A 196 3.43 2.09 -26.91
CA LYS A 196 2.45 2.53 -27.91
C LYS A 196 3.09 2.68 -29.30
N LYS A 197 4.31 3.24 -29.38
CA LYS A 197 5.01 3.44 -30.66
C LYS A 197 5.51 2.13 -31.30
N ASN A 198 5.88 1.14 -30.48
CA ASN A 198 6.50 -0.09 -30.97
C ASN A 198 5.52 -1.28 -31.05
N SER A 199 4.25 -1.08 -30.72
CA SER A 199 3.19 -2.11 -30.76
C SER A 199 3.60 -3.44 -30.13
N ILE A 200 4.34 -3.38 -29.02
CA ILE A 200 4.79 -4.57 -28.28
C ILE A 200 3.60 -5.16 -27.54
N THR A 201 3.43 -6.48 -27.62
CA THR A 201 2.38 -7.22 -26.92
C THR A 201 2.95 -8.13 -25.86
N LEU A 202 2.14 -8.40 -24.84
CA LEU A 202 2.41 -9.33 -23.76
C LEU A 202 1.38 -10.46 -23.78
N ASP A 203 1.73 -11.70 -23.43
CA ASP A 203 0.71 -12.76 -23.43
C ASP A 203 -0.17 -12.73 -22.20
N TYR A 204 0.42 -12.60 -21.00
CA TYR A 204 -0.32 -12.70 -19.74
C TYR A 204 0.08 -11.58 -18.79
N LEU A 205 -0.87 -10.73 -18.45
CA LEU A 205 -0.74 -9.70 -17.42
C LEU A 205 -1.62 -10.03 -16.22
N PHE A 206 -1.01 -10.14 -15.06
CA PHE A 206 -1.68 -10.25 -13.76
C PHE A 206 -1.45 -8.98 -12.96
N VAL A 207 -2.51 -8.43 -12.39
CA VAL A 207 -2.44 -7.24 -11.53
C VAL A 207 -3.17 -7.52 -10.23
N ASP A 208 -2.43 -7.48 -9.11
CA ASP A 208 -2.98 -7.57 -7.77
C ASP A 208 -3.23 -6.17 -7.20
N GLU A 209 -4.18 -6.05 -6.28
CA GLU A 209 -4.58 -4.80 -5.59
C GLU A 209 -4.92 -3.66 -6.58
N LEU A 210 -5.67 -3.96 -7.66
CA LEU A 210 -5.99 -2.98 -8.70
C LEU A 210 -6.72 -1.74 -8.17
N GLN A 211 -7.44 -1.81 -7.05
CA GLN A 211 -8.14 -0.66 -6.45
C GLN A 211 -7.18 0.45 -5.97
N ASP A 212 -5.88 0.16 -5.84
CA ASP A 212 -4.88 1.14 -5.41
C ASP A 212 -4.15 1.80 -6.58
N VAL A 213 -4.40 1.35 -7.80
CA VAL A 213 -3.72 1.82 -9.02
C VAL A 213 -4.26 3.19 -9.42
N GLY A 214 -3.36 4.13 -9.68
CA GLY A 214 -3.68 5.46 -10.20
C GLY A 214 -3.75 5.51 -11.73
N TYR A 215 -4.17 6.65 -12.26
CA TYR A 215 -4.40 6.82 -13.70
C TYR A 215 -3.14 6.60 -14.56
N LEU A 216 -1.97 7.11 -14.14
CA LEU A 216 -0.71 6.91 -14.87
C LEU A 216 -0.29 5.44 -14.89
N GLU A 217 -0.41 4.78 -13.75
CA GLU A 217 -0.11 3.36 -13.60
C GLU A 217 -1.05 2.50 -14.45
N TYR A 218 -2.35 2.82 -14.44
CA TYR A 218 -3.33 2.14 -15.27
C TYR A 218 -3.05 2.31 -16.77
N ASN A 219 -2.73 3.51 -17.22
CA ASN A 219 -2.36 3.77 -18.62
C ASN A 219 -1.12 2.99 -19.05
N PHE A 220 -0.12 2.90 -18.17
CA PHE A 220 1.04 2.06 -18.41
C PHE A 220 0.65 0.59 -18.55
N LEU A 221 -0.13 0.04 -17.60
CA LEU A 221 -0.58 -1.37 -17.64
C LEU A 221 -1.35 -1.68 -18.93
N MET A 222 -2.24 -0.80 -19.36
CA MET A 222 -3.00 -0.98 -20.59
C MET A 222 -2.14 -0.84 -21.83
N SER A 223 -1.07 -0.04 -21.81
CA SER A 223 -0.13 0.08 -22.92
C SER A 223 0.68 -1.19 -23.20
N LEU A 224 0.78 -2.09 -22.24
CA LEU A 224 1.43 -3.40 -22.40
C LEU A 224 0.67 -4.31 -23.37
N ASN A 225 -0.57 -3.97 -23.72
CA ASN A 225 -1.40 -4.64 -24.71
C ASN A 225 -1.41 -6.17 -24.56
N ALA A 226 -1.69 -6.63 -23.33
CA ALA A 226 -1.65 -8.05 -23.01
C ALA A 226 -2.80 -8.81 -23.69
N ASN A 227 -2.49 -9.97 -24.29
CA ASN A 227 -3.47 -10.87 -24.91
C ASN A 227 -4.47 -11.43 -23.89
N ASN A 228 -4.02 -11.61 -22.63
CA ASN A 228 -4.82 -12.09 -21.53
C ASN A 228 -4.55 -11.24 -20.29
N ASN A 229 -5.60 -10.64 -19.75
CA ASN A 229 -5.54 -9.81 -18.57
C ASN A 229 -6.27 -10.48 -17.40
N PHE A 230 -5.61 -10.55 -16.26
CA PHE A 230 -6.21 -10.98 -15.00
C PHE A 230 -5.96 -9.91 -13.95
N VAL A 231 -7.01 -9.25 -13.51
CA VAL A 231 -6.90 -8.23 -12.47
C VAL A 231 -7.75 -8.62 -11.26
N ILE A 232 -7.23 -8.37 -10.07
CA ILE A 232 -7.90 -8.69 -8.82
C ILE A 232 -7.75 -7.52 -7.84
N GLY A 233 -8.80 -7.25 -7.08
CA GLY A 233 -8.82 -6.16 -6.13
C GLY A 233 -9.93 -6.28 -5.10
N ASP A 234 -9.98 -5.33 -4.18
CA ASP A 234 -11.01 -5.19 -3.15
C ASP A 234 -11.30 -3.69 -2.93
N ASP A 235 -12.42 -3.22 -3.45
CA ASP A 235 -12.83 -1.82 -3.31
C ASP A 235 -13.05 -1.37 -1.86
N TYR A 236 -13.30 -2.33 -0.94
CA TYR A 236 -13.37 -2.07 0.50
C TYR A 236 -12.00 -1.75 1.11
N GLN A 237 -10.91 -2.15 0.46
CA GLN A 237 -9.54 -1.95 0.92
C GLN A 237 -8.80 -0.83 0.16
N GLU A 238 -9.50 0.01 -0.59
CA GLU A 238 -8.93 1.21 -1.20
C GLU A 238 -8.69 2.25 -0.10
N ILE A 239 -7.42 2.44 0.28
CA ILE A 239 -6.99 3.37 1.33
C ILE A 239 -5.81 4.25 0.89
N TYR A 240 -5.48 4.26 -0.41
CA TYR A 240 -4.37 5.02 -0.97
C TYR A 240 -4.80 6.12 -1.94
N SER A 241 -6.05 6.58 -1.87
CA SER A 241 -6.56 7.73 -2.63
C SER A 241 -5.65 8.96 -2.52
N PHE A 242 -5.11 9.23 -1.34
CA PHE A 242 -4.17 10.33 -1.08
C PHE A 242 -2.81 10.19 -1.80
N LYS A 243 -2.51 9.02 -2.38
CA LYS A 243 -1.31 8.77 -3.22
C LYS A 243 -1.62 8.73 -4.72
N GLY A 244 -2.86 9.06 -5.10
CA GLY A 244 -3.28 9.04 -6.49
C GLY A 244 -3.98 7.75 -6.94
N GLY A 245 -4.22 6.80 -6.02
CA GLY A 245 -5.08 5.64 -6.28
C GLY A 245 -6.50 6.06 -6.64
N ASP A 246 -7.11 5.42 -7.62
CA ASP A 246 -8.47 5.71 -8.08
C ASP A 246 -9.30 4.43 -8.20
N VAL A 247 -10.14 4.19 -7.20
CA VAL A 247 -11.06 3.04 -7.18
C VAL A 247 -12.03 3.03 -8.35
N ASN A 248 -12.30 4.18 -8.99
CA ASN A 248 -13.20 4.24 -10.13
C ASN A 248 -12.65 3.46 -11.33
N ILE A 249 -11.33 3.29 -11.45
CA ILE A 249 -10.71 2.41 -12.44
C ILE A 249 -11.22 0.98 -12.24
N PHE A 250 -11.11 0.46 -11.02
CA PHE A 250 -11.60 -0.88 -10.66
C PHE A 250 -13.11 -1.00 -10.89
N LEU A 251 -13.90 -0.04 -10.39
CA LEU A 251 -15.36 -0.05 -10.50
C LEU A 251 -15.84 0.04 -11.96
N SER A 252 -15.13 0.77 -12.83
CA SER A 252 -15.48 0.86 -14.25
C SER A 252 -15.16 -0.44 -15.00
N LEU A 253 -14.06 -1.11 -14.68
CA LEU A 253 -13.75 -2.43 -15.23
C LEU A 253 -14.77 -3.48 -14.77
N MET A 254 -15.24 -3.40 -13.52
CA MET A 254 -16.31 -4.28 -13.02
C MET A 254 -17.65 -4.08 -13.74
N LYS A 255 -17.85 -2.98 -14.44
CA LYS A 255 -19.05 -2.70 -15.26
C LYS A 255 -18.84 -2.96 -16.76
N ASN A 256 -17.60 -3.25 -17.16
CA ASN A 256 -17.26 -3.39 -18.57
C ASN A 256 -17.56 -4.81 -19.07
N GLU A 257 -18.42 -4.93 -20.06
CA GLU A 257 -18.86 -6.21 -20.66
C GLU A 257 -17.72 -7.00 -21.33
N ASN A 258 -16.63 -6.35 -21.72
CA ASN A 258 -15.45 -7.01 -22.29
C ASN A 258 -14.61 -7.75 -21.23
N TRP A 259 -14.97 -7.60 -19.94
CA TRP A 259 -14.32 -8.28 -18.82
C TRP A 259 -15.25 -9.31 -18.20
N LYS A 260 -14.74 -10.53 -18.03
CA LYS A 260 -15.46 -11.56 -17.26
C LYS A 260 -15.29 -11.27 -15.76
N GLN A 261 -16.39 -10.94 -15.13
CA GLN A 261 -16.46 -10.60 -13.71
C GLN A 261 -16.57 -11.85 -12.85
N TYR A 262 -15.84 -11.85 -11.74
CA TYR A 262 -15.92 -12.86 -10.69
C TYR A 262 -15.92 -12.19 -9.32
N TYR A 263 -16.48 -12.90 -8.35
CA TYR A 263 -16.57 -12.45 -6.96
C TYR A 263 -16.01 -13.53 -6.05
N LEU A 264 -15.16 -13.13 -5.09
CA LEU A 264 -14.71 -13.96 -3.99
C LEU A 264 -15.30 -13.40 -2.69
N THR A 265 -16.41 -13.98 -2.26
CA THR A 265 -17.18 -13.51 -1.09
C THR A 265 -16.92 -14.36 0.16
N GLU A 266 -16.26 -15.50 0.04
CA GLU A 266 -15.96 -16.43 1.13
C GLU A 266 -14.77 -15.93 1.96
N ASN A 267 -14.96 -15.59 3.24
CA ASN A 267 -13.86 -15.21 4.13
C ASN A 267 -13.42 -16.39 4.98
N TYR A 268 -12.12 -16.71 4.86
CA TYR A 268 -11.47 -17.82 5.58
C TYR A 268 -10.54 -17.36 6.72
N ARG A 269 -10.30 -16.07 6.84
CA ARG A 269 -9.30 -15.47 7.75
C ARG A 269 -9.91 -15.03 9.06
N THR A 270 -10.80 -14.08 8.98
CA THR A 270 -11.30 -13.31 10.12
C THR A 270 -12.41 -14.06 10.84
N ALA A 271 -12.36 -14.12 12.14
CA ALA A 271 -13.39 -14.72 12.97
C ALA A 271 -14.74 -14.01 12.80
N LYS A 272 -15.83 -14.76 12.95
CA LYS A 272 -17.19 -14.35 12.57
C LYS A 272 -17.64 -13.04 13.20
N SER A 273 -17.49 -12.88 14.52
CA SER A 273 -17.95 -11.67 15.22
C SER A 273 -17.24 -10.39 14.75
N ILE A 274 -15.95 -10.51 14.48
CA ILE A 274 -15.10 -9.40 13.99
C ILE A 274 -15.53 -9.01 12.57
N LEU A 275 -15.69 -10.00 11.69
CA LEU A 275 -16.05 -9.76 10.30
C LEU A 275 -17.48 -9.22 10.15
N MET A 276 -18.42 -9.69 10.96
CA MET A 276 -19.79 -9.14 11.00
C MET A 276 -19.78 -7.64 11.32
N TYR A 277 -19.00 -7.26 12.34
CA TYR A 277 -18.86 -5.85 12.68
C TYR A 277 -18.19 -5.04 11.57
N ALA A 278 -17.09 -5.54 11.02
CA ALA A 278 -16.40 -4.89 9.91
C ALA A 278 -17.34 -4.66 8.71
N ASN A 279 -18.15 -5.67 8.37
CA ASN A 279 -19.14 -5.57 7.29
C ASN A 279 -20.24 -4.56 7.60
N SER A 280 -20.70 -4.45 8.84
CA SER A 280 -21.71 -3.44 9.22
C SER A 280 -21.18 -2.01 9.08
N ILE A 281 -19.89 -1.82 9.31
CA ILE A 281 -19.23 -0.51 9.17
C ILE A 281 -19.03 -0.14 7.68
N ILE A 282 -18.49 -1.05 6.88
CA ILE A 282 -18.14 -0.76 5.48
C ILE A 282 -19.33 -0.47 4.59
N GLN A 283 -20.53 -1.02 4.92
CA GLN A 283 -21.77 -0.73 4.17
C GLN A 283 -22.16 0.76 4.16
N ASN A 284 -21.55 1.58 5.02
CA ASN A 284 -21.76 3.02 5.04
C ASN A 284 -20.77 3.80 4.14
N ALA A 285 -19.77 3.13 3.56
CA ALA A 285 -18.84 3.78 2.64
C ALA A 285 -19.49 4.04 1.26
N TRP A 286 -18.98 5.05 0.57
CA TRP A 286 -19.35 5.34 -0.81
C TRP A 286 -18.43 4.64 -1.80
N ASN A 287 -18.86 4.56 -3.05
CA ASN A 287 -18.09 3.98 -4.15
C ASN A 287 -17.58 2.57 -3.82
N ILE A 288 -18.51 1.71 -3.39
CA ILE A 288 -18.26 0.31 -3.10
C ILE A 288 -19.26 -0.61 -3.83
N ILE A 289 -18.82 -1.83 -4.12
CA ILE A 289 -19.68 -2.91 -4.57
C ILE A 289 -20.14 -3.68 -3.33
N LYS A 290 -21.45 -3.68 -3.07
CA LYS A 290 -21.98 -4.44 -1.93
C LYS A 290 -21.73 -5.93 -2.11
N LYS A 291 -21.08 -6.55 -1.11
CA LYS A 291 -20.72 -7.97 -1.12
C LYS A 291 -21.56 -8.73 -0.10
N ASP A 292 -22.08 -9.86 -0.52
CA ASP A 292 -22.71 -10.83 0.40
C ASP A 292 -21.62 -11.77 0.93
N VAL A 293 -21.06 -11.41 2.08
CA VAL A 293 -19.86 -12.08 2.63
C VAL A 293 -20.25 -13.36 3.35
N GLU A 294 -19.69 -14.48 2.89
CA GLU A 294 -19.82 -15.79 3.51
C GLU A 294 -18.74 -16.02 4.58
N TYR A 295 -19.16 -16.38 5.78
CA TYR A 295 -18.28 -16.66 6.92
C TYR A 295 -17.82 -18.12 6.88
N LYS A 296 -16.60 -18.40 6.43
CA LYS A 296 -16.03 -19.77 6.35
C LYS A 296 -15.08 -20.09 7.50
N ASN A 297 -14.59 -19.10 8.24
CA ASN A 297 -13.85 -19.34 9.46
C ASN A 297 -14.82 -19.82 10.56
N PRO A 298 -14.62 -21.03 11.14
CA PRO A 298 -15.52 -21.57 12.18
C PRO A 298 -15.40 -20.84 13.51
N ASN A 299 -14.33 -20.05 13.73
CA ASN A 299 -14.08 -19.35 14.97
C ASN A 299 -15.03 -18.15 15.11
N MET A 300 -15.67 -18.04 16.27
CA MET A 300 -16.46 -16.84 16.61
C MET A 300 -15.61 -15.61 16.83
N GLY A 301 -14.41 -15.80 17.43
CA GLY A 301 -13.50 -14.73 17.79
C GLY A 301 -14.01 -13.84 18.94
N LYS A 302 -13.20 -12.84 19.27
CA LYS A 302 -13.50 -11.89 20.34
C LYS A 302 -13.41 -10.47 19.81
N LEU A 303 -14.51 -9.72 19.88
CA LEU A 303 -14.57 -8.30 19.58
C LEU A 303 -14.86 -7.54 20.87
N GLU A 304 -14.00 -6.58 21.19
CA GLU A 304 -14.11 -5.77 22.42
C GLU A 304 -14.02 -4.28 22.09
N PHE A 305 -14.74 -3.49 22.89
CA PHE A 305 -14.67 -2.03 22.84
C PHE A 305 -14.21 -1.53 24.20
N LEU A 306 -13.15 -0.76 24.21
CA LEU A 306 -12.57 -0.17 25.44
C LEU A 306 -12.52 1.35 25.32
N SER A 307 -12.65 2.05 26.44
CA SER A 307 -12.39 3.50 26.47
C SER A 307 -10.92 3.78 26.15
N LYS A 308 -10.64 4.85 25.41
CA LYS A 308 -9.24 5.28 25.15
C LYS A 308 -8.42 5.51 26.42
N ARG A 309 -9.07 5.84 27.54
CA ARG A 309 -8.42 6.00 28.85
C ARG A 309 -7.85 4.68 29.38
N MET A 310 -8.33 3.55 28.88
CA MET A 310 -7.87 2.21 29.30
C MET A 310 -6.64 1.72 28.51
N LEU A 311 -6.09 2.55 27.61
CA LEU A 311 -4.96 2.14 26.77
C LEU A 311 -3.75 1.68 27.59
N ASP A 312 -3.33 2.47 28.58
CA ASP A 312 -2.13 2.19 29.38
C ASP A 312 -2.33 0.91 30.20
N ASP A 313 -3.51 0.74 30.79
CA ASP A 313 -3.88 -0.48 31.54
C ASP A 313 -3.89 -1.71 30.61
N PHE A 314 -4.49 -1.59 29.42
CA PHE A 314 -4.51 -2.67 28.42
C PHE A 314 -3.08 -3.04 27.96
N LEU A 315 -2.25 -2.06 27.60
CA LEU A 315 -0.89 -2.29 27.13
C LEU A 315 0.03 -2.85 28.22
N SER A 316 -0.21 -2.52 29.49
CA SER A 316 0.54 -3.10 30.61
C SER A 316 0.23 -4.59 30.83
N LYS A 317 -1.00 -5.02 30.53
CA LYS A 317 -1.49 -6.38 30.73
C LYS A 317 -1.38 -7.29 29.51
N ILE A 318 -1.15 -6.73 28.31
CA ILE A 318 -1.01 -7.49 27.08
C ILE A 318 0.18 -8.45 27.18
N ASP A 319 0.00 -9.68 26.70
CA ASP A 319 1.07 -10.67 26.62
C ASP A 319 1.95 -10.39 25.41
N ASP A 320 3.22 -10.06 25.63
CA ASP A 320 4.18 -9.74 24.57
C ASP A 320 4.84 -10.97 23.92
N THR A 321 4.43 -12.17 24.35
CA THR A 321 4.75 -13.45 23.68
C THR A 321 3.68 -13.87 22.67
N GLU A 322 2.47 -13.27 22.74
CA GLU A 322 1.43 -13.44 21.75
C GLU A 322 1.66 -12.55 20.51
N ASP A 323 1.06 -12.94 19.39
CA ASP A 323 1.11 -12.17 18.15
C ASP A 323 0.07 -11.05 18.15
N TRP A 324 0.52 -9.81 18.27
CA TRP A 324 -0.30 -8.60 18.32
C TRP A 324 0.08 -7.56 17.29
N PHE A 325 -0.91 -7.01 16.62
CA PHE A 325 -0.80 -5.71 15.96
C PHE A 325 -1.51 -4.64 16.80
N ILE A 326 -0.77 -3.61 17.21
CA ILE A 326 -1.36 -2.39 17.74
C ILE A 326 -1.41 -1.39 16.58
N LEU A 327 -2.58 -1.24 15.99
CA LEU A 327 -2.79 -0.43 14.80
C LEU A 327 -3.25 0.97 15.17
N THR A 328 -2.53 1.97 14.69
CA THR A 328 -2.84 3.37 14.94
C THR A 328 -3.26 4.08 13.66
N ARG A 329 -4.05 5.16 13.80
CA ARG A 329 -4.46 5.97 12.64
C ARG A 329 -3.33 6.86 12.12
N SER A 330 -2.43 7.28 13.00
CA SER A 330 -1.35 8.22 12.69
C SER A 330 -0.02 7.82 13.30
N ASN A 331 1.08 8.33 12.71
CA ASN A 331 2.43 8.17 13.27
C ASN A 331 2.57 8.78 14.69
N LYS A 332 1.81 9.83 15.00
CA LYS A 332 1.81 10.45 16.32
C LYS A 332 1.28 9.49 17.39
N GLU A 333 0.16 8.82 17.10
CA GLU A 333 -0.42 7.82 17.98
C GLU A 333 0.50 6.60 18.11
N MET A 334 1.18 6.22 17.02
CA MET A 334 2.16 5.12 17.02
C MET A 334 3.30 5.39 18.01
N VAL A 335 3.86 6.61 18.03
CA VAL A 335 4.91 7.00 18.98
C VAL A 335 4.39 7.01 20.42
N MET A 336 3.14 7.40 20.64
CA MET A 336 2.52 7.36 21.97
C MET A 336 2.39 5.91 22.48
N VAL A 337 1.91 5.00 21.66
CA VAL A 337 1.81 3.57 22.00
C VAL A 337 3.18 2.96 22.27
N ASP A 338 4.18 3.26 21.42
CA ASP A 338 5.58 2.85 21.57
C ASP A 338 6.16 3.30 22.93
N THR A 339 5.87 4.56 23.32
CA THR A 339 6.30 5.12 24.61
C THR A 339 5.67 4.39 25.80
N VAL A 340 4.38 4.06 25.75
CA VAL A 340 3.69 3.34 26.81
C VAL A 340 4.21 1.91 26.93
N LEU A 341 4.35 1.18 25.83
CA LEU A 341 4.91 -0.19 25.84
C LEU A 341 6.33 -0.23 26.40
N SER A 342 7.17 0.77 26.02
CA SER A 342 8.53 0.91 26.57
C SER A 342 8.55 1.15 28.07
N LYS A 343 7.63 2.00 28.60
CA LYS A 343 7.49 2.24 30.05
C LYS A 343 7.04 0.98 30.81
N CYS A 344 6.23 0.13 30.16
CA CYS A 344 5.78 -1.13 30.73
C CYS A 344 6.78 -2.29 30.53
N ASN A 345 7.97 -2.02 30.00
CA ASN A 345 9.00 -3.02 29.67
C ASN A 345 8.49 -4.16 28.78
N LYS A 346 7.51 -3.88 27.90
CA LYS A 346 6.97 -4.87 26.94
C LYS A 346 7.89 -5.00 25.75
N LYS A 347 8.19 -6.23 25.33
CA LYS A 347 8.94 -6.51 24.09
C LYS A 347 8.04 -6.19 22.90
N HIS A 348 8.45 -5.23 22.08
CA HIS A 348 7.68 -4.80 20.92
C HIS A 348 8.58 -4.24 19.82
N TYR A 349 8.00 -4.14 18.62
CA TYR A 349 8.62 -3.47 17.48
C TYR A 349 7.71 -2.36 16.97
N CYS A 350 8.29 -1.17 16.78
CA CYS A 350 7.61 -0.06 16.14
C CYS A 350 7.99 -0.03 14.66
N PHE A 351 6.98 -0.23 13.80
CA PHE A 351 7.20 -0.51 12.39
C PHE A 351 6.94 0.72 11.52
N LYS A 352 7.99 1.20 10.85
CA LYS A 352 7.86 2.15 9.74
C LYS A 352 8.31 1.48 8.44
N GLN A 353 7.37 1.17 7.57
CA GLN A 353 7.62 0.48 6.30
C GLN A 353 8.65 1.20 5.42
N SER A 354 8.68 2.54 5.46
CA SER A 354 9.57 3.37 4.63
C SER A 354 11.04 3.40 5.07
N THR A 355 11.37 2.90 6.27
CA THR A 355 12.73 3.03 6.84
C THR A 355 13.40 1.71 7.17
N MET A 356 12.72 0.58 7.00
CA MET A 356 13.26 -0.74 7.33
C MET A 356 13.57 -1.56 6.10
N PRO A 357 14.74 -2.26 6.06
CA PRO A 357 15.03 -3.21 5.00
C PRO A 357 14.00 -4.34 4.95
N PRO A 358 13.58 -4.82 3.74
CA PRO A 358 12.58 -5.88 3.58
C PRO A 358 12.89 -7.15 4.39
N LYS A 359 14.16 -7.54 4.48
CA LYS A 359 14.61 -8.71 5.27
C LYS A 359 14.25 -8.56 6.75
N LYS A 360 14.49 -7.38 7.34
CA LYS A 360 14.18 -7.11 8.74
C LYS A 360 12.67 -7.08 9.00
N ILE A 361 11.89 -6.58 8.04
CA ILE A 361 10.43 -6.62 8.07
C ILE A 361 9.93 -8.07 8.14
N LYS A 362 10.44 -8.94 7.25
CA LYS A 362 10.06 -10.35 7.18
C LYS A 362 10.41 -11.09 8.47
N GLU A 363 11.60 -10.84 9.03
CA GLU A 363 12.04 -11.40 10.29
C GLU A 363 11.12 -10.99 11.46
N MET A 364 10.76 -9.72 11.55
CA MET A 364 9.84 -9.21 12.59
C MET A 364 8.44 -9.80 12.45
N LEU A 365 7.92 -9.94 11.23
CA LEU A 365 6.59 -10.48 10.99
C LEU A 365 6.51 -11.99 11.25
N SER A 366 7.63 -12.71 11.19
CA SER A 366 7.68 -14.15 11.42
C SER A 366 7.69 -14.56 12.90
N GLN A 367 7.88 -13.62 13.84
CA GLN A 367 7.94 -13.88 15.27
C GLN A 367 6.67 -13.42 15.98
N PRO A 368 6.08 -14.21 16.88
CA PRO A 368 5.02 -13.76 17.76
C PRO A 368 5.57 -12.68 18.71
N CYS A 369 5.01 -11.49 18.64
CA CYS A 369 5.38 -10.33 19.48
C CYS A 369 4.40 -9.19 19.23
N ILE A 370 4.50 -8.13 20.02
CA ILE A 370 3.76 -6.90 19.80
C ILE A 370 4.41 -6.09 18.65
N LYS A 371 3.63 -5.74 17.64
CA LYS A 371 4.04 -4.90 16.50
C LYS A 371 3.16 -3.66 16.44
N VAL A 372 3.75 -2.50 16.54
CA VAL A 372 3.05 -1.20 16.47
C VAL A 372 3.17 -0.64 15.06
N LEU A 373 2.03 -0.46 14.39
CA LEU A 373 1.96 -0.01 12.99
C LEU A 373 0.86 1.04 12.80
N THR A 374 0.92 1.79 11.72
CA THR A 374 -0.29 2.46 11.23
C THR A 374 -1.17 1.46 10.48
N VAL A 375 -2.48 1.71 10.40
CA VAL A 375 -3.40 0.89 9.59
C VAL A 375 -2.91 0.79 8.14
N HIS A 376 -2.44 1.89 7.55
CA HIS A 376 -1.90 1.89 6.19
C HIS A 376 -0.71 0.95 6.03
N SER A 377 0.19 0.91 7.01
CA SER A 377 1.35 0.00 6.98
C SER A 377 1.00 -1.46 7.24
N SER A 378 -0.20 -1.74 7.75
CA SER A 378 -0.68 -3.11 7.98
C SER A 378 -1.39 -3.72 6.78
N LYS A 379 -1.63 -2.94 5.71
CA LYS A 379 -2.29 -3.45 4.51
C LYS A 379 -1.50 -4.60 3.90
N GLY A 380 -2.21 -5.67 3.52
CA GLY A 380 -1.60 -6.92 3.07
C GLY A 380 -1.14 -7.86 4.18
N LEU A 381 -1.01 -7.38 5.42
CA LEU A 381 -0.62 -8.20 6.58
C LEU A 381 -1.83 -8.74 7.34
N GLU A 382 -1.59 -9.66 8.25
CA GLU A 382 -2.60 -10.25 9.15
C GLU A 382 -1.96 -10.68 10.48
N CYS A 383 -2.75 -10.71 11.55
CA CYS A 383 -2.28 -11.02 12.89
C CYS A 383 -3.36 -11.77 13.69
N GLU A 384 -2.95 -12.59 14.64
CA GLU A 384 -3.90 -13.29 15.51
C GLU A 384 -4.75 -12.30 16.32
N ASN A 385 -4.12 -11.30 16.90
CA ASN A 385 -4.76 -10.31 17.75
C ASN A 385 -4.48 -8.90 17.24
N VAL A 386 -5.50 -8.04 17.22
CA VAL A 386 -5.39 -6.66 16.80
C VAL A 386 -5.99 -5.74 17.83
N ALA A 387 -5.31 -4.65 18.16
CA ALA A 387 -5.87 -3.53 18.89
C ALA A 387 -5.83 -2.27 18.05
N LEU A 388 -6.97 -1.60 17.90
CA LEU A 388 -7.13 -0.38 17.09
C LEU A 388 -7.19 0.83 18.02
N TYR A 389 -6.18 1.70 17.93
CA TYR A 389 -6.10 2.92 18.71
C TYR A 389 -5.99 4.15 17.80
N GLY A 390 -6.92 5.08 17.96
CA GLY A 390 -6.98 6.30 17.17
C GLY A 390 -8.39 6.87 17.05
N LYS A 391 -8.56 7.80 16.11
CA LYS A 391 -9.87 8.38 15.81
C LYS A 391 -10.48 7.61 14.64
N PHE A 392 -11.30 6.60 14.96
CA PHE A 392 -12.01 5.79 13.97
C PHE A 392 -13.52 6.05 13.98
N PRO A 393 -14.21 5.88 12.83
CA PRO A 393 -15.65 6.11 12.71
C PRO A 393 -16.46 4.90 13.21
N VAL A 394 -16.52 4.70 14.52
CA VAL A 394 -17.22 3.55 15.15
C VAL A 394 -18.73 3.58 14.87
N LYS A 395 -19.30 4.78 14.71
CA LYS A 395 -20.69 5.01 14.29
C LYS A 395 -20.65 5.94 13.05
N PRO A 396 -20.46 5.39 11.88
CA PRO A 396 -20.22 6.19 10.68
C PRO A 396 -21.47 6.97 10.26
N LYS A 397 -21.28 8.25 9.99
CA LYS A 397 -22.20 9.11 9.27
C LYS A 397 -21.41 9.71 8.11
N VAL A 398 -21.81 9.44 6.88
CA VAL A 398 -21.04 9.83 5.70
C VAL A 398 -21.75 10.96 4.99
N GLU A 399 -21.10 12.12 4.99
CA GLU A 399 -21.56 13.33 4.29
C GLU A 399 -20.54 13.80 3.25
N ARG A 400 -19.28 13.28 3.31
CA ARG A 400 -18.15 13.64 2.44
C ARG A 400 -17.30 12.44 2.11
N GLN A 401 -16.55 12.51 1.01
CA GLN A 401 -15.67 11.43 0.56
C GLN A 401 -14.61 11.06 1.60
N GLU A 402 -13.99 12.05 2.29
CA GLU A 402 -12.97 11.78 3.30
C GLU A 402 -13.50 10.91 4.45
N GLN A 403 -14.79 11.01 4.79
CA GLN A 403 -15.42 10.17 5.81
C GLN A 403 -15.61 8.74 5.30
N SER A 404 -15.89 8.56 4.01
CA SER A 404 -15.95 7.27 3.36
C SER A 404 -14.57 6.59 3.36
N ASP A 405 -13.50 7.33 3.06
CA ASP A 405 -12.14 6.83 3.08
C ASP A 405 -11.72 6.40 4.50
N GLU A 406 -12.11 7.16 5.54
CA GLU A 406 -11.88 6.77 6.93
C GLU A 406 -12.61 5.48 7.33
N ILE A 407 -13.80 5.22 6.78
CA ILE A 407 -14.52 3.95 6.97
C ILE A 407 -13.71 2.79 6.36
N LYS A 408 -13.17 2.96 5.14
CA LYS A 408 -12.33 1.95 4.50
C LYS A 408 -11.05 1.69 5.30
N VAL A 409 -10.39 2.75 5.81
CA VAL A 409 -9.22 2.62 6.69
C VAL A 409 -9.58 1.80 7.94
N PHE A 410 -10.72 2.10 8.57
CA PHE A 410 -11.17 1.38 9.74
C PHE A 410 -11.49 -0.09 9.44
N TYR A 411 -12.18 -0.36 8.34
CA TYR A 411 -12.45 -1.72 7.85
C TYR A 411 -11.16 -2.52 7.63
N VAL A 412 -10.16 -1.91 6.97
CA VAL A 412 -8.85 -2.54 6.78
C VAL A 412 -8.23 -2.91 8.12
N GLY A 413 -8.24 -1.98 9.09
CA GLY A 413 -7.69 -2.24 10.42
C GLY A 413 -8.36 -3.43 11.13
N ILE A 414 -9.69 -3.45 11.15
CA ILE A 414 -10.47 -4.54 11.79
C ILE A 414 -10.17 -5.88 11.12
N THR A 415 -10.14 -5.92 9.78
CA THR A 415 -9.95 -7.16 9.00
C THR A 415 -8.51 -7.68 8.99
N ARG A 416 -7.57 -7.02 9.68
CA ARG A 416 -6.24 -7.61 9.95
C ARG A 416 -6.31 -8.69 11.02
N ALA A 417 -7.31 -8.64 11.91
CA ALA A 417 -7.49 -9.60 13.00
C ALA A 417 -7.98 -10.96 12.50
N LYS A 418 -7.35 -12.03 12.99
CA LYS A 418 -7.87 -13.39 12.81
C LYS A 418 -8.85 -13.76 13.92
N ASN A 419 -8.44 -13.61 15.19
CA ASN A 419 -9.16 -14.17 16.35
C ASN A 419 -9.65 -13.14 17.37
N ARG A 420 -8.89 -12.05 17.58
CA ARG A 420 -9.25 -11.03 18.57
C ARG A 420 -9.09 -9.63 17.98
N CYS A 421 -10.09 -8.79 18.20
CA CYS A 421 -10.05 -7.38 17.83
C CYS A 421 -10.53 -6.51 19.01
N THR A 422 -9.66 -5.63 19.49
CA THR A 422 -9.96 -4.65 20.54
C THR A 422 -9.98 -3.26 19.92
N ILE A 423 -11.06 -2.51 20.10
CA ILE A 423 -11.25 -1.18 19.51
C ILE A 423 -11.37 -0.16 20.63
N PHE A 424 -10.49 0.83 20.62
CA PHE A 424 -10.52 1.96 21.55
C PHE A 424 -11.44 3.07 21.05
N VAL A 425 -12.49 3.38 21.84
CA VAL A 425 -13.56 4.33 21.51
C VAL A 425 -13.56 5.56 22.42
#